data_1a14571b3f0d6315f9d700f40a7e60b0
#
_entry.id   1a14571b3f0d6315f9d700f40a7e60b0
#
_cell.length_a   1.000
_cell.length_b   1.000
_cell.length_c   1.000
_cell.angle_alpha   90.00
_cell.angle_beta   90.00
_cell.angle_gamma   90.00
#
_symmetry.space_group_name_H-M   'P 1'
#
loop_
_entity.id
_entity.type
_entity.pdbx_description
1 polymer ?
#
loop_
_entity_poly.entity_id
_entity_poly.type
_entity_poly.pdbx_seq_one_letter_code
_entity_poly.pdbx_strand_id
1 'polypeptide(L)'
;MVKYNIKRFVFCIVVTFIVGCALSFMVRTLLPSGAISLWEMLMEGISFAAIISTFFISVAWKWPIFKGWLIPIPDLNGKWTGRLKYEWEGQERTRQFSANIKQTLFSIIIELETKESSSRNFCGTFDIDKDKHIKDLIYSYENEPKATLRNRSPIHYGTARLSINDDNTVMKGEYWTSRQTKGEMTLKKLEK
;
A
#
# COMPACT_ATOMS: atom_id res chain seq x y z
N MET A 1 1.38 -14.06 -2.45
CA MET A 1 1.38 -13.50 -1.06
C MET A 1 2.76 -12.95 -0.74
N VAL A 2 2.83 -11.71 -0.29
CA VAL A 2 4.14 -11.07 0.01
C VAL A 2 4.82 -11.81 1.14
N LYS A 3 5.99 -12.35 0.89
CA LYS A 3 6.85 -12.94 1.93
C LYS A 3 7.75 -11.84 2.51
N TYR A 4 7.25 -11.14 3.53
CA TYR A 4 8.12 -10.27 4.32
C TYR A 4 9.16 -11.11 5.08
N ASN A 5 10.39 -10.63 5.12
CA ASN A 5 11.41 -11.28 5.94
C ASN A 5 11.23 -10.85 7.41
N ILE A 6 10.30 -11.53 8.10
CA ILE A 6 9.94 -11.24 9.50
C ILE A 6 11.17 -11.22 10.42
N LYS A 7 12.14 -12.12 10.20
CA LYS A 7 13.37 -12.16 11.01
C LYS A 7 14.16 -10.85 10.92
N ARG A 8 14.27 -10.27 9.69
CA ARG A 8 14.94 -8.97 9.49
C ARG A 8 14.16 -7.82 10.11
N PHE A 9 12.83 -7.85 10.03
CA PHE A 9 11.99 -6.85 10.68
C PHE A 9 12.17 -6.87 12.20
N VAL A 10 12.06 -8.04 12.81
CA VAL A 10 12.27 -8.21 14.26
C VAL A 10 13.67 -7.76 14.66
N PHE A 11 14.69 -8.13 13.89
CA PHE A 11 16.06 -7.67 14.13
C PHE A 11 16.17 -6.14 14.11
N CYS A 12 15.59 -5.46 13.12
CA CYS A 12 15.59 -4.00 13.06
C CYS A 12 14.89 -3.36 14.27
N ILE A 13 13.75 -3.91 14.71
CA ILE A 13 13.04 -3.43 15.92
C ILE A 13 13.91 -3.60 17.18
N VAL A 14 14.54 -4.76 17.34
CA VAL A 14 15.43 -5.00 18.47
C VAL A 14 16.62 -4.05 18.47
N VAL A 15 17.24 -3.82 17.31
CA VAL A 15 18.35 -2.87 17.19
C VAL A 15 17.90 -1.44 17.53
N THR A 16 16.74 -0.99 17.05
CA THR A 16 16.24 0.35 17.39
C THR A 16 15.91 0.49 18.87
N PHE A 17 15.40 -0.54 19.52
CA PHE A 17 15.19 -0.58 20.97
C PHE A 17 16.52 -0.46 21.74
N ILE A 18 17.53 -1.25 21.38
CA ILE A 18 18.86 -1.20 22.02
C ILE A 18 19.50 0.18 21.85
N VAL A 19 19.40 0.76 20.66
CA VAL A 19 19.90 2.12 20.39
C VAL A 19 19.17 3.15 21.24
N GLY A 20 17.85 3.04 21.38
CA GLY A 20 17.05 3.91 22.27
C GLY A 20 17.51 3.84 23.73
N CYS A 21 17.71 2.63 24.26
CA CYS A 21 18.25 2.44 25.60
C CYS A 21 19.65 3.05 25.78
N ALA A 22 20.54 2.85 24.79
CA ALA A 22 21.90 3.38 24.82
C ALA A 22 21.92 4.91 24.76
N LEU A 23 21.06 5.53 23.94
CA LEU A 23 20.90 6.98 23.87
C LEU A 23 20.38 7.55 25.20
N SER A 24 19.37 6.91 25.80
CA SER A 24 18.84 7.28 27.11
C SER A 24 19.95 7.27 28.16
N PHE A 25 20.72 6.19 28.22
CA PHE A 25 21.86 6.06 29.13
C PHE A 25 22.89 7.17 28.89
N MET A 26 23.29 7.41 27.63
CA MET A 26 24.29 8.43 27.27
C MET A 26 23.84 9.84 27.65
N VAL A 27 22.60 10.23 27.35
CA VAL A 27 22.06 11.55 27.68
C VAL A 27 22.07 11.79 29.17
N ARG A 28 21.68 10.80 29.97
CA ARG A 28 21.62 10.92 31.44
C ARG A 28 23.00 10.90 32.11
N THR A 29 23.98 10.26 31.51
CA THR A 29 25.39 10.34 32.02
C THR A 29 26.02 11.71 31.75
N LEU A 30 25.59 12.41 30.68
CA LEU A 30 26.09 13.73 30.35
C LEU A 30 25.36 14.87 31.11
N LEU A 31 24.12 14.65 31.50
CA LEU A 31 23.33 15.59 32.28
C LEU A 31 23.33 15.16 33.76
N PRO A 32 23.55 16.06 34.73
CA PRO A 32 23.55 15.72 36.17
C PRO A 32 22.11 15.48 36.62
N SER A 33 21.52 14.38 36.20
CA SER A 33 20.22 13.89 36.63
C SER A 33 20.43 12.64 37.48
N GLY A 34 19.70 12.52 38.57
CA GLY A 34 19.87 11.46 39.59
C GLY A 34 19.95 10.02 39.08
N ALA A 35 20.04 9.03 39.97
CA ALA A 35 20.18 7.62 39.62
C ALA A 35 19.15 7.16 38.61
N ILE A 36 19.60 6.53 37.54
CA ILE A 36 18.75 5.99 36.45
C ILE A 36 18.06 4.73 36.97
N SER A 37 16.73 4.74 36.99
CA SER A 37 15.95 3.52 37.16
C SER A 37 16.01 2.70 35.87
N LEU A 38 16.28 1.38 36.03
CA LEU A 38 16.23 0.44 34.89
C LEU A 38 14.87 0.53 34.17
N TRP A 39 13.79 0.73 34.91
CA TRP A 39 12.44 0.86 34.38
C TRP A 39 12.28 2.06 33.45
N GLU A 40 12.77 3.25 33.83
CA GLU A 40 12.73 4.46 32.98
C GLU A 40 13.51 4.26 31.68
N MET A 41 14.70 3.68 31.76
CA MET A 41 15.51 3.38 30.58
C MET A 41 14.80 2.42 29.60
N LEU A 42 14.13 1.38 30.11
CA LEU A 42 13.35 0.45 29.29
C LEU A 42 12.16 1.15 28.62
N MET A 43 11.42 1.98 29.35
CA MET A 43 10.27 2.70 28.83
C MET A 43 10.67 3.72 27.74
N GLU A 44 11.79 4.41 27.90
CA GLU A 44 12.35 5.31 26.91
C GLU A 44 12.79 4.55 25.65
N GLY A 45 13.43 3.37 25.82
CA GLY A 45 13.80 2.50 24.69
C GLY A 45 12.59 2.00 23.90
N ILE A 46 11.52 1.60 24.59
CA ILE A 46 10.25 1.19 23.96
C ILE A 46 9.64 2.37 23.18
N SER A 47 9.58 3.54 23.81
CA SER A 47 9.01 4.74 23.19
C SER A 47 9.78 5.15 21.93
N PHE A 48 11.11 5.13 21.99
CA PHE A 48 11.97 5.39 20.83
C PHE A 48 11.73 4.39 19.70
N ALA A 49 11.70 3.09 20.02
CA ALA A 49 11.44 2.05 19.03
C ALA A 49 10.04 2.20 18.39
N ALA A 50 9.01 2.57 19.17
CA ALA A 50 7.67 2.80 18.68
C ALA A 50 7.62 4.00 17.70
N ILE A 51 8.26 5.11 18.03
CA ILE A 51 8.32 6.31 17.17
C ILE A 51 9.03 5.97 15.86
N ILE A 52 10.22 5.36 15.93
CA ILE A 52 10.98 4.99 14.73
C ILE A 52 10.22 3.99 13.86
N SER A 53 9.56 2.99 14.48
CA SER A 53 8.76 2.01 13.73
C SER A 53 7.56 2.66 13.04
N THR A 54 6.87 3.57 13.70
CA THR A 54 5.75 4.32 13.12
C THR A 54 6.20 5.18 11.95
N PHE A 55 7.30 5.90 12.09
CA PHE A 55 7.90 6.67 11.01
C PHE A 55 8.32 5.77 9.84
N PHE A 56 8.93 4.63 10.14
CA PHE A 56 9.33 3.66 9.12
C PHE A 56 8.13 3.15 8.33
N ILE A 57 7.09 2.67 9.02
CA ILE A 57 5.87 2.12 8.38
C ILE A 57 5.16 3.17 7.51
N SER A 58 5.18 4.43 7.93
CA SER A 58 4.45 5.51 7.24
C SER A 58 5.23 6.08 6.06
N VAL A 59 6.54 6.28 6.19
CA VAL A 59 7.34 7.07 5.25
C VAL A 59 8.61 6.37 4.80
N ALA A 60 9.48 5.98 5.73
CA ALA A 60 10.85 5.59 5.43
C ALA A 60 10.98 4.29 4.62
N TRP A 61 9.98 3.41 4.67
CA TRP A 61 9.95 2.17 3.90
C TRP A 61 10.10 2.39 2.37
N LYS A 62 9.78 3.59 1.88
CA LYS A 62 9.89 3.97 0.46
C LYS A 62 11.34 4.23 0.03
N TRP A 63 12.24 4.45 0.97
CA TRP A 63 13.62 4.83 0.68
C TRP A 63 14.37 3.70 -0.05
N PRO A 64 15.22 4.05 -1.02
CA PRO A 64 15.94 3.07 -1.84
C PRO A 64 16.77 2.08 -1.02
N ILE A 65 17.32 2.54 0.14
CA ILE A 65 18.15 1.73 1.03
C ILE A 65 17.43 0.47 1.57
N PHE A 66 16.09 0.50 1.65
CA PHE A 66 15.30 -0.64 2.17
C PHE A 66 14.73 -1.54 1.07
N LYS A 67 14.77 -1.08 -0.19
CA LYS A 67 14.21 -1.83 -1.31
C LYS A 67 14.98 -3.12 -1.59
N GLY A 68 14.24 -4.18 -1.79
CA GLY A 68 14.77 -5.46 -2.24
C GLY A 68 15.25 -6.40 -1.14
N TRP A 69 15.89 -5.90 -0.07
CA TRP A 69 16.36 -6.76 1.02
C TRP A 69 15.43 -6.79 2.24
N LEU A 70 14.74 -5.69 2.55
CA LEU A 70 13.78 -5.59 3.65
C LEU A 70 12.35 -5.43 3.11
N ILE A 71 12.15 -4.56 2.12
CA ILE A 71 10.85 -4.21 1.56
C ILE A 71 10.72 -4.75 0.14
N PRO A 72 9.91 -5.79 -0.09
CA PRO A 72 9.69 -6.35 -1.42
C PRO A 72 8.61 -5.61 -2.23
N ILE A 73 7.72 -4.84 -1.56
CA ILE A 73 6.56 -4.22 -2.22
C ILE A 73 6.93 -2.93 -2.98
N PRO A 74 6.26 -2.66 -4.11
CA PRO A 74 6.42 -1.41 -4.85
C PRO A 74 5.75 -0.23 -4.13
N ASP A 75 6.23 0.99 -4.37
CA ASP A 75 5.55 2.22 -3.96
C ASP A 75 4.64 2.71 -5.09
N LEU A 76 3.33 2.55 -4.87
CA LEU A 76 2.29 2.97 -5.81
C LEU A 76 1.63 4.30 -5.43
N ASN A 77 2.09 4.97 -4.37
CA ASN A 77 1.50 6.25 -3.93
C ASN A 77 1.42 7.26 -5.07
N GLY A 78 0.33 8.00 -5.11
CA GLY A 78 0.14 9.12 -6.01
C GLY A 78 -1.12 9.04 -6.84
N LYS A 79 -1.21 9.95 -7.81
CA LYS A 79 -2.33 10.04 -8.75
C LYS A 79 -2.06 9.20 -9.99
N TRP A 80 -3.10 8.54 -10.47
CA TRP A 80 -3.08 7.67 -11.63
C TRP A 80 -4.22 8.02 -12.57
N THR A 81 -4.02 7.80 -13.85
CA THR A 81 -5.09 7.81 -14.85
C THR A 81 -5.18 6.46 -15.51
N GLY A 82 -6.36 6.07 -15.96
CA GLY A 82 -6.50 4.76 -16.55
C GLY A 82 -7.68 4.61 -17.49
N ARG A 83 -7.75 3.43 -18.06
CA ARG A 83 -8.83 3.02 -18.97
C ARG A 83 -9.32 1.64 -18.58
N LEU A 84 -10.66 1.48 -18.59
CA LEU A 84 -11.38 0.21 -18.51
C LEU A 84 -11.83 -0.16 -19.90
N LYS A 85 -11.56 -1.39 -20.33
CA LYS A 85 -12.14 -1.99 -21.52
C LYS A 85 -13.06 -3.12 -21.07
N TYR A 86 -14.27 -3.12 -21.54
CA TYR A 86 -15.28 -4.14 -21.19
C TYR A 86 -16.26 -4.34 -22.34
N GLU A 87 -16.85 -5.51 -22.37
CA GLU A 87 -17.92 -5.82 -23.30
C GLU A 87 -19.27 -5.58 -22.62
N TRP A 88 -20.16 -4.90 -23.33
CA TRP A 88 -21.54 -4.67 -22.92
C TRP A 88 -22.46 -4.82 -24.12
N GLU A 89 -23.44 -5.73 -24.03
CA GLU A 89 -24.38 -6.02 -25.11
C GLU A 89 -23.68 -6.38 -26.45
N GLY A 90 -22.61 -7.17 -26.38
CA GLY A 90 -21.83 -7.57 -27.54
C GLY A 90 -20.97 -6.48 -28.17
N GLN A 91 -20.85 -5.32 -27.52
CA GLN A 91 -20.01 -4.22 -28.00
C GLN A 91 -18.86 -3.92 -27.05
N GLU A 92 -17.65 -3.78 -27.59
CA GLU A 92 -16.49 -3.33 -26.81
C GLU A 92 -16.65 -1.85 -26.44
N ARG A 93 -16.54 -1.53 -25.16
CA ARG A 93 -16.62 -0.17 -24.64
C ARG A 93 -15.36 0.16 -23.85
N THR A 94 -14.96 1.43 -23.94
CA THR A 94 -13.82 1.96 -23.18
C THR A 94 -14.29 3.11 -22.30
N ARG A 95 -13.85 3.12 -21.04
CA ARG A 95 -14.12 4.20 -20.07
C ARG A 95 -12.83 4.68 -19.44
N GLN A 96 -12.63 5.98 -19.41
CA GLN A 96 -11.51 6.60 -18.67
C GLN A 96 -11.87 6.82 -17.22
N PHE A 97 -10.86 6.77 -16.36
CA PHE A 97 -10.98 7.06 -14.93
C PHE A 97 -9.71 7.70 -14.39
N SER A 98 -9.85 8.39 -13.26
CA SER A 98 -8.73 8.79 -12.40
C SER A 98 -8.68 7.88 -11.18
N ALA A 99 -7.49 7.69 -10.63
CA ALA A 99 -7.32 6.98 -9.37
C ALA A 99 -6.31 7.70 -8.48
N ASN A 100 -6.54 7.59 -7.17
CA ASN A 100 -5.65 8.07 -6.14
C ASN A 100 -5.27 6.91 -5.23
N ILE A 101 -3.96 6.65 -5.12
CA ILE A 101 -3.44 5.56 -4.30
C ILE A 101 -2.70 6.15 -3.11
N LYS A 102 -3.11 5.77 -1.89
CA LYS A 102 -2.42 6.05 -0.64
C LYS A 102 -1.94 4.74 -0.05
N GLN A 103 -0.65 4.64 0.20
CA GLN A 103 -0.02 3.40 0.64
C GLN A 103 0.92 3.66 1.81
N THR A 104 0.83 2.81 2.82
CA THR A 104 1.85 2.59 3.84
C THR A 104 2.54 1.24 3.60
N LEU A 105 3.41 0.82 4.50
CA LEU A 105 4.03 -0.51 4.39
C LEU A 105 3.01 -1.65 4.45
N PHE A 106 1.93 -1.51 5.24
CA PHE A 106 0.97 -2.58 5.52
C PHE A 106 -0.44 -2.32 4.98
N SER A 107 -0.71 -1.14 4.45
CA SER A 107 -2.03 -0.79 3.94
C SER A 107 -1.95 -0.11 2.59
N ILE A 108 -2.98 -0.35 1.77
CA ILE A 108 -3.18 0.33 0.51
C ILE A 108 -4.64 0.75 0.37
N ILE A 109 -4.86 2.02 0.09
CA ILE A 109 -6.16 2.60 -0.21
C ILE A 109 -6.13 3.02 -1.67
N ILE A 110 -7.09 2.54 -2.44
CA ILE A 110 -7.25 2.80 -3.86
C ILE A 110 -8.63 3.42 -4.06
N GLU A 111 -8.66 4.69 -4.38
CA GLU A 111 -9.88 5.42 -4.73
C GLU A 111 -9.87 5.64 -6.24
N LEU A 112 -10.94 5.23 -6.90
CA LEU A 112 -11.08 5.27 -8.35
C LEU A 112 -12.33 6.05 -8.70
N GLU A 113 -12.22 7.00 -9.62
CA GLU A 113 -13.32 7.87 -9.99
C GLU A 113 -13.53 7.89 -11.50
N THR A 114 -14.76 7.69 -11.91
CA THR A 114 -15.24 7.83 -13.28
C THR A 114 -16.24 8.98 -13.36
N LYS A 115 -16.71 9.31 -14.56
CA LYS A 115 -17.81 10.28 -14.73
C LYS A 115 -19.11 9.85 -14.06
N GLU A 116 -19.33 8.54 -13.87
CA GLU A 116 -20.60 7.97 -13.43
C GLU A 116 -20.57 7.30 -12.05
N SER A 117 -19.39 6.94 -11.54
CA SER A 117 -19.24 6.21 -10.28
C SER A 117 -17.90 6.49 -9.61
N SER A 118 -17.86 6.27 -8.31
CA SER A 118 -16.63 6.15 -7.54
C SER A 118 -16.49 4.72 -7.00
N SER A 119 -15.26 4.29 -6.76
CA SER A 119 -15.01 3.03 -6.07
C SER A 119 -13.87 3.17 -5.08
N ARG A 120 -13.95 2.42 -3.99
CA ARG A 120 -12.92 2.32 -2.96
C ARG A 120 -12.68 0.86 -2.61
N ASN A 121 -11.42 0.49 -2.49
CA ASN A 121 -11.10 -0.84 -2.02
C ASN A 121 -11.36 -0.98 -0.51
N PHE A 122 -11.79 -2.17 -0.09
CA PHE A 122 -11.89 -2.56 1.32
C PHE A 122 -10.80 -3.57 1.71
N CYS A 123 -10.17 -4.22 0.75
CA CYS A 123 -8.96 -4.99 0.96
C CYS A 123 -8.03 -4.91 -0.25
N GLY A 124 -6.75 -5.12 -0.03
CA GLY A 124 -5.75 -5.18 -1.10
C GLY A 124 -4.48 -5.85 -0.61
N THR A 125 -3.84 -6.59 -1.50
CA THR A 125 -2.58 -7.29 -1.24
C THR A 125 -1.71 -7.32 -2.48
N PHE A 126 -0.42 -7.56 -2.26
CA PHE A 126 0.52 -7.82 -3.34
C PHE A 126 0.81 -9.32 -3.45
N ASP A 127 0.88 -9.82 -4.66
CA ASP A 127 1.47 -11.12 -4.98
C ASP A 127 2.81 -10.87 -5.67
N ILE A 128 3.89 -11.13 -4.92
CA ILE A 128 5.25 -10.87 -5.39
C ILE A 128 6.07 -12.13 -5.25
N ASP A 129 6.56 -12.61 -6.38
CA ASP A 129 7.46 -13.75 -6.48
C ASP A 129 8.55 -13.39 -7.50
N LYS A 130 9.78 -13.17 -6.99
CA LYS A 130 10.91 -12.78 -7.83
C LYS A 130 11.36 -13.89 -8.77
N ASP A 131 11.26 -15.14 -8.32
CA ASP A 131 11.71 -16.30 -9.09
C ASP A 131 10.77 -16.57 -10.28
N LYS A 132 9.50 -16.20 -10.13
CA LYS A 132 8.48 -16.33 -11.17
C LYS A 132 8.19 -15.03 -11.92
N HIS A 133 8.92 -13.97 -11.64
CA HIS A 133 8.67 -12.62 -12.19
C HIS A 133 7.24 -12.11 -11.98
N ILE A 134 6.60 -12.52 -10.87
CA ILE A 134 5.26 -12.06 -10.50
C ILE A 134 5.38 -10.81 -9.63
N LYS A 135 4.64 -9.76 -10.02
CA LYS A 135 4.55 -8.50 -9.29
C LYS A 135 3.15 -7.92 -9.49
N ASP A 136 2.18 -8.52 -8.79
CA ASP A 136 0.78 -8.21 -8.96
C ASP A 136 0.20 -7.48 -7.74
N LEU A 137 -0.71 -6.57 -8.00
CA LEU A 137 -1.63 -5.98 -7.02
C LEU A 137 -3.00 -6.64 -7.20
N ILE A 138 -3.53 -7.19 -6.12
CA ILE A 138 -4.87 -7.78 -6.07
C ILE A 138 -5.67 -6.99 -5.03
N TYR A 139 -6.84 -6.48 -5.42
CA TYR A 139 -7.71 -5.76 -4.49
C TYR A 139 -9.17 -5.98 -4.79
N SER A 140 -10.00 -5.98 -3.73
CA SER A 140 -11.45 -6.00 -3.85
C SER A 140 -12.02 -4.66 -3.42
N TYR A 141 -13.05 -4.22 -4.13
CA TYR A 141 -13.62 -2.88 -4.01
C TYR A 141 -15.13 -2.88 -4.05
N GLU A 142 -15.71 -1.84 -3.49
CA GLU A 142 -17.10 -1.45 -3.69
C GLU A 142 -17.16 -0.35 -4.72
N ASN A 143 -18.04 -0.47 -5.70
CA ASN A 143 -18.33 0.56 -6.68
C ASN A 143 -19.69 1.20 -6.38
N GLU A 144 -19.67 2.50 -6.20
CA GLU A 144 -20.84 3.32 -5.91
C GLU A 144 -21.16 4.24 -7.10
N PRO A 145 -22.18 3.92 -7.91
CA PRO A 145 -22.68 4.80 -8.96
C PRO A 145 -23.34 6.05 -8.39
N LYS A 146 -23.31 7.16 -9.14
CA LYS A 146 -24.04 8.38 -8.78
C LYS A 146 -25.53 8.06 -8.54
N ALA A 147 -26.14 8.73 -7.59
CA ALA A 147 -27.51 8.46 -7.16
C ALA A 147 -28.51 8.42 -8.34
N THR A 148 -28.35 9.31 -9.31
CA THR A 148 -29.20 9.37 -10.52
C THR A 148 -29.07 8.16 -11.44
N LEU A 149 -28.03 7.34 -11.28
CA LEU A 149 -27.74 6.18 -12.12
C LEU A 149 -27.98 4.84 -11.40
N ARG A 150 -28.34 4.87 -10.10
CA ARG A 150 -28.48 3.64 -9.28
C ARG A 150 -29.58 2.71 -9.76
N ASN A 151 -30.63 3.22 -10.39
CA ASN A 151 -31.69 2.39 -11.00
C ASN A 151 -31.15 1.52 -12.13
N ARG A 152 -30.20 2.04 -12.93
CA ARG A 152 -29.55 1.34 -14.04
C ARG A 152 -28.33 0.53 -13.57
N SER A 153 -27.63 1.04 -12.58
CA SER A 153 -26.40 0.46 -12.06
C SER A 153 -26.41 0.53 -10.54
N PRO A 154 -26.87 -0.53 -9.83
CA PRO A 154 -26.84 -0.58 -8.38
C PRO A 154 -25.37 -0.65 -7.87
N ILE A 155 -25.22 -0.34 -6.56
CA ILE A 155 -23.94 -0.56 -5.85
C ILE A 155 -23.55 -2.03 -6.00
N HIS A 156 -22.29 -2.27 -6.27
CA HIS A 156 -21.80 -3.63 -6.48
C HIS A 156 -20.31 -3.76 -6.11
N TYR A 157 -19.89 -4.99 -5.90
CA TYR A 157 -18.52 -5.34 -5.55
C TYR A 157 -17.75 -5.85 -6.76
N GLY A 158 -16.45 -5.68 -6.72
CA GLY A 158 -15.55 -6.22 -7.75
C GLY A 158 -14.19 -6.55 -7.17
N THR A 159 -13.42 -7.28 -7.97
CA THR A 159 -12.02 -7.58 -7.71
C THR A 159 -11.20 -7.25 -8.94
N ALA A 160 -10.00 -6.77 -8.75
CA ALA A 160 -9.03 -6.54 -9.82
C ALA A 160 -7.70 -7.22 -9.49
N ARG A 161 -7.05 -7.75 -10.50
CA ARG A 161 -5.67 -8.26 -10.46
C ARG A 161 -4.85 -7.54 -11.51
N LEU A 162 -3.86 -6.79 -11.09
CA LEU A 162 -3.07 -5.90 -11.93
C LEU A 162 -1.58 -6.23 -11.80
N SER A 163 -0.95 -6.59 -12.92
CA SER A 163 0.50 -6.75 -12.99
C SER A 163 1.17 -5.38 -13.10
N ILE A 164 2.20 -5.18 -12.29
CA ILE A 164 2.93 -3.92 -12.14
C ILE A 164 4.24 -4.02 -12.92
N ASN A 165 4.53 -3.04 -13.76
CA ASN A 165 5.80 -2.97 -14.48
C ASN A 165 6.99 -2.70 -13.53
N ASP A 166 8.20 -2.84 -14.04
CA ASP A 166 9.44 -2.71 -13.24
C ASP A 166 9.58 -1.32 -12.61
N ASP A 167 9.23 -0.27 -13.34
CA ASP A 167 9.35 1.13 -12.91
C ASP A 167 8.23 1.56 -11.96
N ASN A 168 7.22 0.71 -11.69
CA ASN A 168 6.03 1.03 -10.90
C ASN A 168 5.21 2.22 -11.44
N THR A 169 5.23 2.42 -12.76
CA THR A 169 4.55 3.53 -13.44
C THR A 169 3.33 3.08 -14.23
N VAL A 170 3.24 1.78 -14.53
CA VAL A 170 2.12 1.18 -15.28
C VAL A 170 1.62 -0.06 -14.56
N MET A 171 0.30 -0.19 -14.47
CA MET A 171 -0.38 -1.41 -14.03
C MET A 171 -1.36 -1.85 -15.10
N LYS A 172 -1.40 -3.16 -15.40
CA LYS A 172 -2.31 -3.75 -16.38
C LYS A 172 -2.84 -5.08 -15.87
N GLY A 173 -4.09 -5.37 -16.17
CA GLY A 173 -4.68 -6.65 -15.81
C GLY A 173 -6.18 -6.65 -16.01
N GLU A 174 -6.85 -7.48 -15.23
CA GLU A 174 -8.25 -7.77 -15.37
C GLU A 174 -9.03 -7.38 -14.12
N TYR A 175 -10.32 -7.14 -14.31
CA TYR A 175 -11.27 -6.99 -13.22
C TYR A 175 -12.55 -7.76 -13.50
N TRP A 176 -13.24 -8.16 -12.45
CA TRP A 176 -14.55 -8.79 -12.50
C TRP A 176 -15.42 -8.31 -11.34
N THR A 177 -16.71 -8.36 -11.53
CA THR A 177 -17.69 -7.82 -10.58
C THR A 177 -18.76 -8.83 -10.22
N SER A 178 -19.44 -8.63 -9.10
CA SER A 178 -20.62 -9.40 -8.68
C SER A 178 -21.77 -9.34 -9.69
N ARG A 179 -21.76 -8.38 -10.62
CA ARG A 179 -22.71 -8.24 -11.72
C ARG A 179 -22.32 -9.04 -12.97
N GLN A 180 -21.35 -9.94 -12.86
CA GLN A 180 -20.81 -10.74 -13.96
C GLN A 180 -20.17 -9.91 -15.09
N THR A 181 -19.90 -8.63 -14.87
CA THR A 181 -19.08 -7.86 -15.80
C THR A 181 -17.61 -8.15 -15.56
N LYS A 182 -16.87 -8.28 -16.64
CA LYS A 182 -15.42 -8.47 -16.65
C LYS A 182 -14.80 -7.56 -17.71
N GLY A 183 -13.52 -7.27 -17.54
CA GLY A 183 -12.82 -6.46 -18.52
C GLY A 183 -11.36 -6.26 -18.16
N GLU A 184 -10.68 -5.52 -19.01
CA GLU A 184 -9.28 -5.14 -18.82
C GLU A 184 -9.17 -3.76 -18.18
N MET A 185 -8.17 -3.60 -17.34
CA MET A 185 -7.84 -2.34 -16.69
C MET A 185 -6.38 -1.98 -16.95
N THR A 186 -6.15 -0.76 -17.37
CA THR A 186 -4.79 -0.21 -17.50
C THR A 186 -4.71 1.11 -16.75
N LEU A 187 -3.70 1.25 -15.89
CA LEU A 187 -3.39 2.49 -15.16
C LEU A 187 -1.99 2.97 -15.52
N LYS A 188 -1.84 4.29 -15.60
CA LYS A 188 -0.55 4.97 -15.73
C LYS A 188 -0.41 6.00 -14.63
N LYS A 189 0.74 6.00 -13.96
CA LYS A 189 1.07 6.98 -12.92
C LYS A 189 1.22 8.35 -13.56
N LEU A 190 0.61 9.37 -12.94
CA LEU A 190 0.83 10.75 -13.33
C LEU A 190 2.14 11.23 -12.70
N GLU A 191 3.01 11.81 -13.49
CA GLU A 191 4.19 12.50 -12.99
C GLU A 191 3.76 13.69 -12.12
N LYS A 192 4.58 13.98 -11.12
CA LYS A 192 4.30 15.11 -10.19
C LYS A 192 4.62 16.44 -10.85
#